data_249089e46669736d3c4e927ee82a57ab
#
_entry.id   249089e46669736d3c4e927ee82a57ab
#
_cell.length_a   1.000
_cell.length_b   1.000
_cell.length_c   1.000
_cell.angle_alpha   90.00
_cell.angle_beta   90.00
_cell.angle_gamma   90.00
#
_symmetry.space_group_name_H-M   'P 1'
#
loop_
_entity.id
_entity.type
_entity.pdbx_description
1 polymer ?
#
loop_
_entity_poly.entity_id
_entity_poly.type
_entity_poly.pdbx_seq_one_letter_code
_entity_poly.pdbx_strand_id
1 'polypeptide(L)'
;MNTKTIKLCGKDVQIGYCAATENAFENFSDKSIQVFVPTYGKDKDGKDIILAPAEAKLGDYVLLAFAGIYAAYSYLGEEPPITSNDLLYNIGSVERNVLIEAIIALRNEWYSIPAVVKENLTTKETGEGENEKN
;
A
#
# COMPACT_ATOMS: atom_id res chain seq x y z
N MET A 1 8.49 2.84 -9.16
CA MET A 1 7.92 2.22 -7.94
C MET A 1 9.03 1.89 -6.97
N ASN A 2 8.88 2.37 -5.73
CA ASN A 2 9.85 2.00 -4.70
C ASN A 2 9.56 0.58 -4.24
N THR A 3 10.62 -0.21 -4.04
CA THR A 3 10.49 -1.59 -3.59
C THR A 3 11.43 -1.85 -2.42
N LYS A 4 11.11 -2.88 -1.65
CA LYS A 4 11.98 -3.42 -0.61
C LYS A 4 12.09 -4.92 -0.84
N THR A 5 13.19 -5.51 -0.37
CA THR A 5 13.34 -6.97 -0.38
C THR A 5 13.22 -7.44 1.06
N ILE A 6 12.33 -8.38 1.30
CA ILE A 6 12.14 -8.95 2.64
C ILE A 6 12.20 -10.47 2.55
N LYS A 7 12.50 -11.11 3.69
CA LYS A 7 12.61 -12.57 3.73
C LYS A 7 11.31 -13.15 4.27
N LEU A 8 10.67 -13.99 3.47
CA LEU A 8 9.41 -14.65 3.84
C LEU A 8 9.49 -16.11 3.42
N CYS A 9 9.16 -17.01 4.33
CA CYS A 9 9.20 -18.46 4.07
C CYS A 9 10.55 -18.90 3.52
N GLY A 10 11.64 -18.30 4.02
CA GLY A 10 13.00 -18.60 3.59
C GLY A 10 13.38 -18.06 2.22
N LYS A 11 12.55 -17.25 1.61
CA LYS A 11 12.78 -16.69 0.27
C LYS A 11 12.92 -15.18 0.33
N ASP A 12 13.75 -14.63 -0.56
CA ASP A 12 13.80 -13.18 -0.75
C ASP A 12 12.64 -12.78 -1.63
N VAL A 13 11.82 -11.86 -1.13
CA VAL A 13 10.58 -11.45 -1.79
C VAL A 13 10.58 -9.94 -1.93
N GLN A 14 10.28 -9.46 -3.13
CA GLN A 14 10.17 -8.02 -3.37
C GLN A 14 8.74 -7.55 -3.09
N ILE A 15 8.64 -6.37 -2.51
CA ILE A 15 7.35 -5.74 -2.22
C ILE A 15 7.44 -4.27 -2.65
N GLY A 16 6.40 -3.75 -3.27
CA GLY A 16 6.39 -2.37 -3.76
C GLY A 16 5.06 -1.69 -3.50
N TYR A 17 5.02 -0.38 -3.71
CA TYR A 17 3.79 0.38 -3.56
C TYR A 17 3.66 1.39 -4.69
N CYS A 18 2.52 1.34 -5.36
CA CYS A 18 2.12 2.29 -6.39
C CYS A 18 0.61 2.13 -6.62
N ALA A 19 0.08 2.81 -7.61
CA ALA A 19 -1.35 2.70 -7.94
C ALA A 19 -1.76 1.25 -8.23
N ALA A 20 -0.87 0.47 -8.85
CA ALA A 20 -1.16 -0.94 -9.14
C ALA A 20 -1.34 -1.76 -7.86
N THR A 21 -0.60 -1.41 -6.80
CA THR A 21 -0.75 -2.04 -5.49
C THR A 21 -2.15 -1.80 -4.94
N GLU A 22 -2.62 -0.56 -5.03
CA GLU A 22 -3.95 -0.19 -4.53
C GLU A 22 -5.05 -0.88 -5.32
N ASN A 23 -4.90 -0.90 -6.64
CA ASN A 23 -5.86 -1.59 -7.50
C ASN A 23 -5.91 -3.09 -7.20
N ALA A 24 -4.75 -3.71 -7.01
CA ALA A 24 -4.69 -5.14 -6.69
C ALA A 24 -5.34 -5.42 -5.33
N PHE A 25 -5.09 -4.56 -4.33
CA PHE A 25 -5.72 -4.71 -3.03
C PHE A 25 -7.26 -4.68 -3.16
N GLU A 26 -7.78 -3.73 -3.92
CA GLU A 26 -9.22 -3.61 -4.08
C GLU A 26 -9.80 -4.84 -4.78
N ASN A 27 -9.08 -5.39 -5.74
CA ASN A 27 -9.50 -6.61 -6.42
C ASN A 27 -9.45 -7.84 -5.52
N PHE A 28 -8.41 -7.96 -4.71
CA PHE A 28 -8.24 -9.13 -3.83
C PHE A 28 -9.18 -9.11 -2.64
N SER A 29 -9.46 -7.94 -2.09
CA SER A 29 -10.20 -7.80 -0.84
C SER A 29 -11.68 -7.46 -1.04
N ASP A 30 -12.06 -6.99 -2.21
CA ASP A 30 -13.38 -6.40 -2.46
C ASP A 30 -13.66 -5.18 -1.57
N LYS A 31 -12.60 -4.52 -1.12
CA LYS A 31 -12.71 -3.32 -0.27
C LYS A 31 -12.04 -2.15 -0.94
N SER A 32 -12.51 -0.95 -0.62
CA SER A 32 -11.85 0.28 -1.06
C SER A 32 -10.53 0.47 -0.33
N ILE A 33 -9.53 1.02 -1.02
CA ILE A 33 -8.27 1.40 -0.40
C ILE A 33 -8.48 2.45 0.71
N GLN A 34 -9.63 3.10 0.73
CA GLN A 34 -9.96 4.10 1.75
C GLN A 34 -10.08 3.49 3.16
N VAL A 35 -10.17 2.16 3.28
CA VAL A 35 -10.18 1.52 4.62
C VAL A 35 -8.92 1.82 5.42
N PHE A 36 -7.83 2.19 4.75
CA PHE A 36 -6.58 2.54 5.41
C PHE A 36 -6.50 4.02 5.80
N VAL A 37 -7.52 4.80 5.48
CA VAL A 37 -7.51 6.26 5.71
C VAL A 37 -8.44 6.61 6.85
N PRO A 38 -7.96 7.28 7.90
CA PRO A 38 -8.85 7.79 8.95
C PRO A 38 -9.78 8.86 8.40
N THR A 39 -10.90 9.08 9.07
CA THR A 39 -11.78 10.19 8.74
C THR A 39 -11.26 11.44 9.45
N TYR A 40 -10.97 12.48 8.68
CA TYR A 40 -10.47 13.74 9.20
C TYR A 40 -11.56 14.80 9.23
N GLY A 41 -11.38 15.78 10.11
CA GLY A 41 -12.24 16.94 10.18
C GLY A 41 -11.50 18.10 10.81
N LYS A 42 -12.22 19.13 11.17
CA LYS A 42 -11.64 20.33 11.79
C LYS A 42 -12.25 20.52 13.17
N ASP A 43 -11.43 20.96 14.14
CA ASP A 43 -11.94 21.37 15.42
C ASP A 43 -12.44 22.83 15.31
N LYS A 44 -12.91 23.39 16.44
CA LYS A 44 -13.45 24.76 16.45
C LYS A 44 -12.39 25.82 16.14
N ASP A 45 -11.12 25.48 16.28
CA ASP A 45 -10.02 26.39 15.98
C ASP A 45 -9.47 26.20 14.56
N GLY A 46 -10.11 25.33 13.77
CA GLY A 46 -9.72 25.08 12.40
C GLY A 46 -8.56 24.11 12.25
N LYS A 47 -8.14 23.43 13.32
CA LYS A 47 -7.07 22.45 13.27
C LYS A 47 -7.60 21.10 12.82
N ASP A 48 -6.76 20.38 12.07
CA ASP A 48 -7.10 19.03 11.61
C ASP A 48 -7.15 18.07 12.78
N ILE A 49 -8.22 17.29 12.84
CA ILE A 49 -8.39 16.25 13.85
C ILE A 49 -8.88 14.97 13.18
N ILE A 50 -8.66 13.85 13.84
CA ILE A 50 -9.16 12.56 13.39
C ILE A 50 -10.53 12.35 14.04
N LEU A 51 -11.57 12.28 13.20
CA LEU A 51 -12.94 12.05 13.68
C LEU A 51 -13.20 10.57 13.93
N ALA A 52 -12.61 9.71 13.10
CA ALA A 52 -12.73 8.26 13.25
C ALA A 52 -11.44 7.60 12.77
N PRO A 53 -10.99 6.51 13.44
CA PRO A 53 -9.79 5.81 13.00
C PRO A 53 -10.02 5.08 11.68
N ALA A 54 -8.95 4.66 11.03
CA ALA A 54 -9.03 3.83 9.84
C ALA A 54 -9.75 2.53 10.16
N GLU A 55 -10.52 2.02 9.20
CA GLU A 55 -11.30 0.80 9.38
C GLU A 55 -10.49 -0.47 9.16
N ALA A 56 -9.32 -0.35 8.55
CA ALA A 56 -8.50 -1.50 8.17
C ALA A 56 -8.15 -2.35 9.39
N LYS A 57 -8.22 -3.67 9.19
CA LYS A 57 -7.89 -4.67 10.19
C LYS A 57 -6.60 -5.38 9.80
N LEU A 58 -6.10 -6.24 10.68
CA LEU A 58 -4.85 -6.95 10.45
C LEU A 58 -4.84 -7.68 9.11
N GLY A 59 -5.92 -8.40 8.78
CA GLY A 59 -6.03 -9.10 7.52
C GLY A 59 -5.95 -8.18 6.31
N ASP A 60 -6.48 -6.96 6.44
CA ASP A 60 -6.41 -5.98 5.36
C ASP A 60 -4.97 -5.55 5.10
N TYR A 61 -4.18 -5.35 6.16
CA TYR A 61 -2.75 -5.01 6.01
C TYR A 61 -1.98 -6.15 5.36
N VAL A 62 -2.30 -7.39 5.72
CA VAL A 62 -1.65 -8.56 5.09
C VAL A 62 -1.99 -8.62 3.60
N LEU A 63 -3.25 -8.38 3.23
CA LEU A 63 -3.65 -8.36 1.83
C LEU A 63 -3.05 -7.18 1.08
N LEU A 64 -2.94 -6.02 1.72
CA LEU A 64 -2.26 -4.88 1.09
C LEU A 64 -0.79 -5.22 0.82
N ALA A 65 -0.14 -5.89 1.76
CA ALA A 65 1.24 -6.33 1.58
C ALA A 65 1.35 -7.34 0.43
N PHE A 66 0.41 -8.29 0.34
CA PHE A 66 0.41 -9.22 -0.79
C PHE A 66 0.18 -8.47 -2.11
N ALA A 67 -0.70 -7.48 -2.11
CA ALA A 67 -0.92 -6.65 -3.30
C ALA A 67 0.37 -5.94 -3.72
N GLY A 68 1.16 -5.51 -2.74
CA GLY A 68 2.47 -4.91 -3.02
C GLY A 68 3.47 -5.89 -3.62
N ILE A 69 3.46 -7.13 -3.14
CA ILE A 69 4.28 -8.19 -3.71
C ILE A 69 3.80 -8.48 -5.14
N TYR A 70 2.51 -8.65 -5.31
CA TYR A 70 1.93 -8.91 -6.62
C TYR A 70 2.29 -7.81 -7.62
N ALA A 71 2.18 -6.54 -7.22
CA ALA A 71 2.51 -5.42 -8.09
C ALA A 71 3.99 -5.41 -8.49
N ALA A 72 4.89 -5.72 -7.54
CA ALA A 72 6.32 -5.75 -7.81
C ALA A 72 6.66 -6.82 -8.85
N TYR A 73 6.10 -8.02 -8.71
CA TYR A 73 6.37 -9.11 -9.64
C TYR A 73 5.65 -8.94 -10.98
N SER A 74 4.44 -8.40 -10.97
CA SER A 74 3.74 -8.08 -12.23
C SER A 74 4.52 -7.09 -13.07
N TYR A 75 5.13 -6.10 -12.41
CA TYR A 75 5.98 -5.14 -13.13
C TYR A 75 7.14 -5.83 -13.82
N LEU A 76 7.69 -6.90 -13.22
CA LEU A 76 8.79 -7.66 -13.81
C LEU A 76 8.31 -8.74 -14.78
N GLY A 77 7.00 -8.94 -14.91
CA GLY A 77 6.46 -10.02 -15.75
C GLY A 77 6.66 -11.40 -15.15
N GLU A 78 6.75 -11.49 -13.83
CA GLU A 78 7.03 -12.74 -13.12
C GLU A 78 5.91 -13.07 -12.16
N GLU A 79 5.86 -14.34 -11.74
CA GLU A 79 4.93 -14.78 -10.71
C GLU A 79 5.54 -14.53 -9.33
N PRO A 80 4.73 -14.11 -8.35
CA PRO A 80 5.23 -14.00 -6.98
C PRO A 80 5.72 -15.34 -6.47
N PRO A 81 6.82 -15.38 -5.71
CA PRO A 81 7.34 -16.64 -5.17
C PRO A 81 6.55 -17.20 -3.99
N ILE A 82 5.57 -16.44 -3.49
CA ILE A 82 4.69 -16.87 -2.40
C ILE A 82 3.24 -16.50 -2.75
N THR A 83 2.31 -17.15 -2.07
CA THR A 83 0.86 -16.93 -2.32
C THR A 83 0.27 -16.14 -1.15
N SER A 84 -0.95 -15.63 -1.36
CA SER A 84 -1.68 -14.99 -0.27
C SER A 84 -1.96 -15.97 0.87
N ASN A 85 -2.20 -17.25 0.56
CA ASN A 85 -2.39 -18.25 1.59
C ASN A 85 -1.13 -18.45 2.44
N ASP A 86 0.05 -18.39 1.83
CA ASP A 86 1.30 -18.44 2.61
C ASP A 86 1.34 -17.32 3.63
N LEU A 87 0.95 -16.12 3.25
CA LEU A 87 0.97 -14.96 4.13
C LEU A 87 -0.09 -15.04 5.22
N LEU A 88 -1.23 -15.62 4.92
CA LEU A 88 -2.34 -15.71 5.89
C LEU A 88 -2.18 -16.87 6.85
N TYR A 89 -1.57 -17.97 6.42
CA TYR A 89 -1.59 -19.21 7.21
C TYR A 89 -0.22 -19.78 7.53
N ASN A 90 0.82 -19.42 6.78
CA ASN A 90 2.11 -20.15 6.86
C ASN A 90 3.29 -19.31 7.32
N ILE A 91 3.09 -18.05 7.69
CA ILE A 91 4.17 -17.24 8.26
C ILE A 91 3.92 -16.99 9.73
N GLY A 92 5.01 -16.83 10.49
CA GLY A 92 4.91 -16.51 11.91
C GLY A 92 4.66 -15.03 12.16
N SER A 93 4.41 -14.68 13.43
CA SER A 93 4.09 -13.31 13.80
C SER A 93 5.25 -12.35 13.52
N VAL A 94 6.49 -12.81 13.64
CA VAL A 94 7.66 -11.96 13.40
C VAL A 94 7.72 -11.59 11.92
N GLU A 95 7.61 -12.60 11.03
CA GLU A 95 7.59 -12.34 9.60
C GLU A 95 6.43 -11.46 9.19
N ARG A 96 5.25 -11.71 9.78
CA ARG A 96 4.07 -10.90 9.49
C ARG A 96 4.30 -9.44 9.87
N ASN A 97 4.92 -9.18 11.00
CA ASN A 97 5.20 -7.81 11.43
C ASN A 97 6.19 -7.13 10.49
N VAL A 98 7.23 -7.83 10.06
CA VAL A 98 8.18 -7.29 9.08
C VAL A 98 7.46 -6.94 7.78
N LEU A 99 6.59 -7.83 7.33
CA LEU A 99 5.81 -7.64 6.11
C LEU A 99 4.91 -6.39 6.20
N ILE A 100 4.19 -6.26 7.29
CA ILE A 100 3.27 -5.13 7.49
C ILE A 100 4.05 -3.82 7.62
N GLU A 101 5.14 -3.82 8.36
CA GLU A 101 5.99 -2.64 8.49
C GLU A 101 6.53 -2.20 7.14
N ALA A 102 6.93 -3.16 6.30
CA ALA A 102 7.46 -2.85 4.98
C ALA A 102 6.40 -2.17 4.10
N ILE A 103 5.18 -2.72 4.06
CA ILE A 103 4.14 -2.13 3.21
C ILE A 103 3.68 -0.77 3.73
N ILE A 104 3.63 -0.59 5.04
CA ILE A 104 3.27 0.71 5.62
C ILE A 104 4.34 1.75 5.28
N ALA A 105 5.61 1.39 5.41
CA ALA A 105 6.71 2.30 5.08
C ALA A 105 6.67 2.71 3.62
N LEU A 106 6.45 1.74 2.72
CA LEU A 106 6.36 2.03 1.29
C LEU A 106 5.16 2.91 0.95
N ARG A 107 4.02 2.65 1.60
CA ARG A 107 2.82 3.46 1.42
C ARG A 107 3.06 4.90 1.89
N ASN A 108 3.70 5.05 3.06
CA ASN A 108 4.02 6.37 3.58
C ASN A 108 4.97 7.13 2.66
N GLU A 109 5.97 6.45 2.09
CA GLU A 109 6.86 7.06 1.10
C GLU A 109 6.07 7.51 -0.13
N TRP A 110 5.17 6.69 -0.61
CA TRP A 110 4.33 7.02 -1.77
C TRP A 110 3.50 8.28 -1.53
N TYR A 111 2.88 8.38 -0.34
CA TYR A 111 2.03 9.53 -0.03
C TYR A 111 2.78 10.73 0.50
N SER A 112 4.07 10.60 0.83
CA SER A 112 4.88 11.71 1.30
C SER A 112 5.48 12.54 0.16
N ILE A 113 5.34 12.10 -1.08
CA ILE A 113 5.81 12.87 -2.23
C ILE A 113 5.03 14.18 -2.26
N PRO A 114 5.72 15.36 -2.27
CA PRO A 114 5.02 16.64 -2.27
C PRO A 114 4.04 16.75 -3.45
N ALA A 115 2.92 17.42 -3.21
CA ALA A 115 1.85 17.54 -4.21
C ALA A 115 2.37 18.12 -5.53
N VAL A 116 3.26 19.11 -5.47
CA VAL A 116 3.83 19.70 -6.68
C VAL A 116 4.62 18.68 -7.49
N VAL A 117 5.36 17.80 -6.80
CA VAL A 117 6.12 16.74 -7.47
C VAL A 117 5.17 15.70 -8.05
N LYS A 118 4.12 15.32 -7.31
CA LYS A 118 3.11 14.39 -7.82
C LYS A 118 2.40 14.93 -9.04
N GLU A 119 2.04 16.20 -9.02
CA GLU A 119 1.41 16.84 -10.17
C GLU A 119 2.31 16.78 -11.39
N ASN A 120 3.58 17.08 -11.22
CA ASN A 120 4.53 17.01 -12.33
C ASN A 120 4.66 15.59 -12.86
N LEU A 121 4.76 14.61 -11.96
CA LEU A 121 4.84 13.21 -12.36
C LEU A 121 3.56 12.77 -13.06
N THR A 122 2.41 13.16 -12.51
CA THR A 122 1.11 12.81 -13.06
C THR A 122 0.92 13.44 -14.43
N THR A 123 1.30 14.71 -14.59
CA THR A 123 1.22 15.41 -15.85
C THR A 123 2.05 14.72 -16.92
N LYS A 124 3.23 14.25 -16.55
CA LYS A 124 4.13 13.56 -17.49
C LYS A 124 3.65 12.17 -17.84
N GLU A 125 3.00 11.51 -16.88
CA GLU A 125 2.58 10.12 -17.04
C GLU A 125 1.16 9.98 -17.53
N THR A 126 0.23 10.75 -16.90
CA THR A 126 -1.19 10.64 -17.15
C THR A 126 -1.83 11.98 -17.40
N GLY A 127 -1.31 12.92 -16.76
CA GLY A 127 -1.97 14.11 -16.47
C GLY A 127 -2.78 13.95 -15.23
N GLU A 128 -2.78 13.46 -14.06
CA GLU A 128 -3.41 13.41 -12.96
C GLU A 128 -3.76 13.58 -12.25
N GLY A 129 -3.68 14.13 -12.23
CA GLY A 129 -4.27 13.94 -11.49
C GLY A 129 -4.34 14.44 -10.90
N GLU A 130 -4.50 15.01 -10.99
CA GLU A 130 -4.93 15.23 -10.40
C GLU A 130 -5.04 15.45 -10.02
N ASN A 131 -5.03 16.07 -10.21
CA ASN A 131 -5.41 16.20 -9.79
C ASN A 131 -5.53 16.38 -9.38
N GLU A 132 -5.36 16.50 -9.46
CA GLU A 132 -5.78 16.54 -9.14
C GLU A 132 -5.90 16.85 -9.08
N LYS A 133 -5.91 17.33 -9.11
CA LYS A 133 -6.21 17.61 -9.19
C LYS A 133 -6.39 17.60 -9.09
N ASN A 134 -6.22 18.17 -9.23
CA ASN A 134 -6.46 17.95 -9.29
C ASN A 134 -6.58 17.93 -9.40
#